data_48576bfb46e32d71aa81c592040f3fdf
#
_entry.id   48576bfb46e32d71aa81c592040f3fdf
#
_cell.length_a   1.000
_cell.length_b   1.000
_cell.length_c   1.000
_cell.angle_alpha   90.00
_cell.angle_beta   90.00
_cell.angle_gamma   90.00
#
_symmetry.space_group_name_H-M   'P 1'
#
loop_
_entity.id
_entity.type
_entity.pdbx_description
1 polymer ?
#
loop_
_entity_poly.entity_id
_entity_poly.type
_entity_poly.pdbx_seq_one_letter_code
_entity_poly.pdbx_strand_id
1 'polypeptide(L)'
;MNIVHVVGTGTIGEPLIGLLADNKEHFGIDEVTFHKRTPLVTEIAKVEDLVRRGAVLAVDDNRKSTFEELGHAPKYEKNEAIERASVVIDCTPVGNENKTEFYEKAIGPVGFMAQGSEYGFGKMYARGINDDALIRNEDKFLHIVSCNTHNIAVLIKALAMDPDGTSHLENGRFLCMRRANDISQDDGFIASPVVGGHEDDRFGTHHARDAHDLFTTLDYDLNIHSSAIKLNTQYMHSLHFALSLDREIDMDEIRDRLKNNTRVATTHKKSANQVFSFGRDHGYYGRLMSQAVVALETLAVRDGNEIVGFSFTPQDGNPLLSTIAAMLWYLDPETMDDRMDILRRYLFEEI
;
A
#
# COMPACT_ATOMS: atom_id res chain seq x y z
N MET A 1 -11.77 -24.15 2.08
CA MET A 1 -12.38 -23.12 1.22
C MET A 1 -11.77 -21.79 1.60
N ASN A 2 -11.06 -21.15 0.67
CA ASN A 2 -10.35 -19.90 0.87
C ASN A 2 -11.28 -18.72 0.53
N ILE A 3 -11.80 -18.06 1.54
CA ILE A 3 -12.67 -16.87 1.38
C ILE A 3 -11.90 -15.64 1.80
N VAL A 4 -11.86 -14.63 0.92
CA VAL A 4 -11.27 -13.33 1.24
C VAL A 4 -12.39 -12.30 1.36
N HIS A 5 -12.43 -11.62 2.52
CA HIS A 5 -13.42 -10.59 2.80
C HIS A 5 -12.77 -9.21 2.86
N VAL A 6 -13.23 -8.28 2.03
CA VAL A 6 -12.73 -6.90 1.99
C VAL A 6 -13.75 -5.95 2.60
N VAL A 7 -13.37 -5.20 3.62
CA VAL A 7 -14.21 -4.20 4.29
C VAL A 7 -13.90 -2.82 3.73
N GLY A 8 -14.91 -2.18 3.13
CA GLY A 8 -14.79 -0.86 2.50
C GLY A 8 -14.52 -0.90 1.00
N THR A 9 -15.13 0.04 0.28
CA THR A 9 -15.06 0.20 -1.18
C THR A 9 -14.50 1.57 -1.59
N GLY A 10 -13.54 2.08 -0.80
CA GLY A 10 -12.83 3.33 -1.09
C GLY A 10 -11.69 3.15 -2.09
N THR A 11 -10.76 4.12 -2.09
CA THR A 11 -9.64 4.23 -3.04
C THR A 11 -8.78 2.96 -3.15
N ILE A 12 -8.60 2.22 -2.04
CA ILE A 12 -7.87 0.94 -2.01
C ILE A 12 -8.82 -0.24 -2.16
N GLY A 13 -9.95 -0.23 -1.45
CA GLY A 13 -10.85 -1.40 -1.39
C GLY A 13 -11.47 -1.75 -2.73
N GLU A 14 -11.98 -0.79 -3.48
CA GLU A 14 -12.59 -1.03 -4.79
C GLU A 14 -11.63 -1.74 -5.77
N PRO A 15 -10.43 -1.19 -6.06
CA PRO A 15 -9.50 -1.85 -6.97
C PRO A 15 -8.98 -3.19 -6.43
N LEU A 16 -8.84 -3.34 -5.11
CA LEU A 16 -8.45 -4.59 -4.47
C LEU A 16 -9.52 -5.68 -4.68
N ILE A 17 -10.78 -5.38 -4.39
CA ILE A 17 -11.90 -6.32 -4.60
C ILE A 17 -11.93 -6.80 -6.05
N GLY A 18 -11.82 -5.86 -6.98
CA GLY A 18 -11.80 -6.19 -8.39
C GLY A 18 -10.60 -7.05 -8.79
N LEU A 19 -9.39 -6.72 -8.32
CA LEU A 19 -8.18 -7.49 -8.60
C LEU A 19 -8.29 -8.94 -8.07
N LEU A 20 -8.81 -9.10 -6.86
CA LEU A 20 -9.05 -10.40 -6.24
C LEU A 20 -10.11 -11.20 -7.02
N ALA A 21 -11.24 -10.57 -7.39
CA ALA A 21 -12.32 -11.22 -8.11
C ALA A 21 -11.89 -11.68 -9.52
N ASP A 22 -11.18 -10.84 -10.28
CA ASP A 22 -10.71 -11.17 -11.62
C ASP A 22 -9.67 -12.30 -11.64
N ASN A 23 -8.91 -12.48 -10.57
CA ASN A 23 -7.80 -13.42 -10.50
C ASN A 23 -7.96 -14.47 -9.39
N LYS A 24 -9.17 -14.68 -8.89
CA LYS A 24 -9.44 -15.55 -7.73
C LYS A 24 -8.89 -16.98 -7.92
N GLU A 25 -9.02 -17.56 -9.09
CA GLU A 25 -8.51 -18.91 -9.39
C GLU A 25 -7.00 -18.97 -9.30
N HIS A 26 -6.31 -17.96 -9.85
CA HIS A 26 -4.85 -17.88 -9.82
C HIS A 26 -4.35 -17.68 -8.38
N PHE A 27 -5.03 -16.86 -7.58
CA PHE A 27 -4.71 -16.67 -6.17
C PHE A 27 -5.16 -17.82 -5.26
N GLY A 28 -5.89 -18.81 -5.80
CA GLY A 28 -6.43 -19.94 -5.03
C GLY A 28 -7.53 -19.53 -4.06
N ILE A 29 -8.32 -18.52 -4.46
CA ILE A 29 -9.46 -18.00 -3.70
C ILE A 29 -10.74 -18.64 -4.25
N ASP A 30 -11.57 -19.20 -3.38
CA ASP A 30 -12.87 -19.79 -3.75
C ASP A 30 -13.97 -18.71 -3.85
N GLU A 31 -13.98 -17.77 -2.90
CA GLU A 31 -14.99 -16.69 -2.88
C GLU A 31 -14.33 -15.37 -2.43
N VAL A 32 -14.61 -14.28 -3.14
CA VAL A 32 -14.29 -12.91 -2.74
C VAL A 32 -15.57 -12.24 -2.28
N THR A 33 -15.62 -11.81 -1.03
CA THR A 33 -16.75 -11.07 -0.46
C THR A 33 -16.32 -9.65 -0.11
N PHE A 34 -17.24 -8.69 -0.17
CA PHE A 34 -16.94 -7.33 0.24
C PHE A 34 -18.07 -6.69 1.03
N HIS A 35 -17.71 -5.92 2.05
CA HIS A 35 -18.67 -5.17 2.85
C HIS A 35 -18.77 -3.72 2.39
N LYS A 36 -19.99 -3.26 2.15
CA LYS A 36 -20.31 -1.87 1.90
C LYS A 36 -21.33 -1.36 2.93
N ARG A 37 -20.90 -0.35 3.69
CA ARG A 37 -21.72 0.22 4.78
C ARG A 37 -22.86 1.10 4.29
N THR A 38 -22.59 1.99 3.32
CA THR A 38 -23.54 3.04 2.94
C THR A 38 -24.14 2.77 1.56
N PRO A 39 -25.48 2.64 1.44
CA PRO A 39 -26.18 2.53 0.18
C PRO A 39 -26.27 3.93 -0.47
N LEU A 40 -25.47 4.19 -1.49
CA LEU A 40 -25.43 5.45 -2.23
C LEU A 40 -25.81 5.27 -3.66
N VAL A 41 -26.76 6.08 -4.16
CA VAL A 41 -27.16 6.10 -5.57
C VAL A 41 -25.99 6.39 -6.49
N THR A 42 -25.05 7.24 -6.07
CA THR A 42 -23.86 7.60 -6.82
C THR A 42 -22.85 6.45 -6.97
N GLU A 43 -23.00 5.37 -6.21
CA GLU A 43 -22.09 4.23 -6.22
C GLU A 43 -22.74 2.93 -6.74
N ILE A 44 -23.93 3.00 -7.32
CA ILE A 44 -24.63 1.83 -7.92
C ILE A 44 -23.72 1.15 -8.94
N ALA A 45 -23.19 1.88 -9.91
CA ALA A 45 -22.35 1.34 -10.95
C ALA A 45 -21.07 0.66 -10.42
N LYS A 46 -20.47 1.19 -9.33
CA LYS A 46 -19.35 0.58 -8.64
C LYS A 46 -19.70 -0.79 -8.07
N VAL A 47 -20.79 -0.87 -7.32
CA VAL A 47 -21.24 -2.14 -6.72
C VAL A 47 -21.61 -3.17 -7.80
N GLU A 48 -22.31 -2.75 -8.84
CA GLU A 48 -22.65 -3.61 -9.98
C GLU A 48 -21.44 -4.15 -10.71
N ASP A 49 -20.40 -3.31 -10.91
CA ASP A 49 -19.17 -3.76 -11.56
C ASP A 49 -18.44 -4.83 -10.71
N LEU A 50 -18.30 -4.60 -9.41
CA LEU A 50 -17.67 -5.57 -8.51
C LEU A 50 -18.44 -6.90 -8.47
N VAL A 51 -19.77 -6.86 -8.41
CA VAL A 51 -20.61 -8.06 -8.45
C VAL A 51 -20.51 -8.78 -9.80
N ARG A 52 -20.51 -8.05 -10.92
CA ARG A 52 -20.35 -8.61 -12.27
C ARG A 52 -18.99 -9.30 -12.45
N ARG A 53 -17.94 -8.83 -11.76
CA ARG A 53 -16.61 -9.44 -11.74
C ARG A 53 -16.53 -10.68 -10.85
N GLY A 54 -17.61 -10.98 -10.12
CA GLY A 54 -17.75 -12.18 -9.31
C GLY A 54 -17.51 -12.00 -7.82
N ALA A 55 -17.39 -10.75 -7.34
CA ALA A 55 -17.37 -10.47 -5.91
C ALA A 55 -18.80 -10.52 -5.32
N VAL A 56 -18.91 -10.89 -4.06
CA VAL A 56 -20.18 -11.10 -3.36
C VAL A 56 -20.40 -10.00 -2.33
N LEU A 57 -21.53 -9.30 -2.44
CA LEU A 57 -21.88 -8.18 -1.57
C LEU A 57 -22.33 -8.68 -0.19
N ALA A 58 -21.74 -8.10 0.87
CA ALA A 58 -22.19 -8.17 2.25
C ALA A 58 -22.53 -6.76 2.77
N VAL A 59 -23.56 -6.64 3.60
CA VAL A 59 -24.04 -5.37 4.15
C VAL A 59 -24.41 -5.51 5.63
N ASP A 60 -24.58 -4.38 6.32
CA ASP A 60 -25.20 -4.40 7.64
C ASP A 60 -26.68 -4.82 7.52
N ASP A 61 -27.17 -5.68 8.41
CA ASP A 61 -28.54 -6.25 8.34
C ASP A 61 -29.61 -5.16 8.25
N ASN A 62 -29.45 -4.09 9.01
CA ASN A 62 -30.38 -2.94 8.99
C ASN A 62 -30.32 -2.10 7.69
N ARG A 63 -29.43 -2.40 6.75
CA ARG A 63 -29.28 -1.72 5.46
C ARG A 63 -29.69 -2.58 4.27
N LYS A 64 -29.99 -3.85 4.49
CA LYS A 64 -30.28 -4.81 3.42
C LYS A 64 -31.40 -4.35 2.50
N SER A 65 -32.53 -3.93 3.05
CA SER A 65 -33.69 -3.44 2.26
C SER A 65 -33.32 -2.23 1.39
N THR A 66 -32.51 -1.30 1.92
CA THR A 66 -32.10 -0.12 1.15
C THR A 66 -31.19 -0.49 -0.01
N PHE A 67 -30.29 -1.48 0.15
CA PHE A 67 -29.50 -1.99 -0.96
C PHE A 67 -30.37 -2.72 -2.00
N GLU A 68 -31.39 -3.47 -1.58
CA GLU A 68 -32.36 -4.12 -2.47
C GLU A 68 -33.18 -3.10 -3.28
N GLU A 69 -33.57 -1.98 -2.67
CA GLU A 69 -34.24 -0.86 -3.34
C GLU A 69 -33.35 -0.20 -4.41
N LEU A 70 -32.01 -0.23 -4.23
CA LEU A 70 -31.04 0.24 -5.23
C LEU A 70 -30.75 -0.81 -6.31
N GLY A 71 -31.41 -1.95 -6.31
CA GLY A 71 -31.22 -3.03 -7.28
C GLY A 71 -30.09 -4.01 -6.95
N HIS A 72 -29.49 -3.93 -5.76
CA HIS A 72 -28.45 -4.84 -5.31
C HIS A 72 -29.06 -6.03 -4.53
N ALA A 73 -28.42 -7.19 -4.61
CA ALA A 73 -28.83 -8.39 -3.88
C ALA A 73 -27.72 -8.82 -2.90
N PRO A 74 -27.67 -8.25 -1.68
CA PRO A 74 -26.69 -8.66 -0.67
C PRO A 74 -26.90 -10.13 -0.30
N LYS A 75 -25.81 -10.92 -0.33
CA LYS A 75 -25.88 -12.35 -0.01
C LYS A 75 -25.65 -12.63 1.46
N TYR A 76 -24.77 -11.83 2.09
CA TYR A 76 -24.36 -12.03 3.47
C TYR A 76 -24.60 -10.78 4.31
N GLU A 77 -24.77 -10.97 5.60
CA GLU A 77 -24.66 -9.95 6.62
C GLU A 77 -23.17 -9.76 6.99
N LYS A 78 -22.79 -8.55 7.46
CA LYS A 78 -21.39 -8.17 7.78
C LYS A 78 -20.71 -9.21 8.66
N ASN A 79 -21.31 -9.57 9.81
CA ASN A 79 -20.69 -10.47 10.77
C ASN A 79 -20.57 -11.89 10.24
N GLU A 80 -21.58 -12.36 9.51
CA GLU A 80 -21.54 -13.64 8.81
C GLU A 80 -20.39 -13.69 7.80
N ALA A 81 -20.22 -12.64 7.00
CA ALA A 81 -19.14 -12.55 6.02
C ALA A 81 -17.75 -12.58 6.67
N ILE A 82 -17.59 -11.88 7.82
CA ILE A 82 -16.36 -11.90 8.60
C ILE A 82 -16.05 -13.31 9.13
N GLU A 83 -17.03 -13.97 9.77
CA GLU A 83 -16.83 -15.30 10.35
C GLU A 83 -16.57 -16.40 9.32
N ARG A 84 -17.09 -16.25 8.10
CA ARG A 84 -16.87 -17.17 6.98
C ARG A 84 -15.49 -16.98 6.33
N ALA A 85 -14.87 -15.82 6.49
CA ALA A 85 -13.64 -15.48 5.81
C ALA A 85 -12.44 -16.28 6.33
N SER A 86 -11.52 -16.64 5.45
CA SER A 86 -10.16 -17.08 5.81
C SER A 86 -9.27 -15.87 6.14
N VAL A 87 -9.41 -14.80 5.37
CA VAL A 87 -8.65 -13.55 5.56
C VAL A 87 -9.60 -12.35 5.43
N VAL A 88 -9.47 -11.40 6.34
CA VAL A 88 -10.21 -10.13 6.32
C VAL A 88 -9.25 -8.99 6.03
N ILE A 89 -9.60 -8.13 5.06
CA ILE A 89 -8.82 -6.97 4.66
C ILE A 89 -9.65 -5.71 4.89
N ASP A 90 -9.26 -4.91 5.87
CA ASP A 90 -9.94 -3.65 6.19
C ASP A 90 -9.31 -2.49 5.42
N CYS A 91 -10.09 -1.89 4.52
CA CYS A 91 -9.72 -0.72 3.72
C CYS A 91 -10.46 0.55 4.19
N THR A 92 -10.92 0.56 5.43
CA THR A 92 -11.62 1.71 6.02
C THR A 92 -10.69 2.55 6.90
N PRO A 93 -11.01 3.82 7.17
CA PRO A 93 -10.25 4.66 8.11
C PRO A 93 -10.57 4.37 9.60
N VAL A 94 -11.23 3.26 9.89
CA VAL A 94 -11.65 2.83 11.24
C VAL A 94 -11.25 1.37 11.52
N GLY A 95 -10.17 0.91 10.93
CA GLY A 95 -9.69 -0.45 11.07
C GLY A 95 -9.43 -0.85 12.52
N ASN A 96 -8.83 0.02 13.33
CA ASN A 96 -8.59 -0.20 14.76
C ASN A 96 -9.90 -0.33 15.57
N GLU A 97 -10.93 0.45 15.23
CA GLU A 97 -12.25 0.32 15.85
C GLU A 97 -12.88 -1.02 15.47
N ASN A 98 -12.86 -1.37 14.18
CA ASN A 98 -13.35 -2.65 13.68
C ASN A 98 -12.60 -3.84 14.31
N LYS A 99 -11.28 -3.72 14.56
CA LYS A 99 -10.49 -4.72 15.24
C LYS A 99 -11.05 -5.02 16.63
N THR A 100 -11.23 -3.99 17.43
CA THR A 100 -11.73 -4.12 18.81
C THR A 100 -13.18 -4.61 18.85
N GLU A 101 -14.02 -4.11 17.93
CA GLU A 101 -15.44 -4.41 17.93
C GLU A 101 -15.76 -5.80 17.35
N PHE A 102 -15.06 -6.22 16.29
CA PHE A 102 -15.38 -7.43 15.51
C PHE A 102 -14.23 -8.43 15.43
N TYR A 103 -13.02 -8.01 15.01
CA TYR A 103 -12.00 -8.95 14.55
C TYR A 103 -11.33 -9.73 15.67
N GLU A 104 -11.14 -9.14 16.86
CA GLU A 104 -10.59 -9.84 18.03
C GLU A 104 -11.52 -10.95 18.52
N LYS A 105 -12.81 -10.87 18.21
CA LYS A 105 -13.83 -11.84 18.62
C LYS A 105 -14.08 -12.92 17.56
N ALA A 106 -13.68 -12.67 16.31
CA ALA A 106 -13.91 -13.58 15.20
C ALA A 106 -12.97 -14.79 15.28
N ILE A 107 -13.55 -15.98 15.07
CA ILE A 107 -12.85 -17.27 15.17
C ILE A 107 -12.45 -17.80 13.80
N GLY A 108 -13.27 -17.57 12.76
CA GLY A 108 -13.05 -18.10 11.42
C GLY A 108 -11.77 -17.65 10.72
N PRO A 109 -11.43 -16.34 10.72
CA PRO A 109 -10.28 -15.85 9.99
C PRO A 109 -8.93 -16.22 10.62
N VAL A 110 -7.98 -16.64 9.77
CA VAL A 110 -6.59 -16.88 10.17
C VAL A 110 -5.76 -15.60 10.20
N GLY A 111 -6.21 -14.54 9.51
CA GLY A 111 -5.50 -13.27 9.46
C GLY A 111 -6.38 -12.07 9.14
N PHE A 112 -5.97 -10.92 9.65
CA PHE A 112 -6.60 -9.62 9.45
C PHE A 112 -5.56 -8.60 9.00
N MET A 113 -5.94 -7.74 8.07
CA MET A 113 -5.09 -6.64 7.60
C MET A 113 -5.84 -5.32 7.65
N ALA A 114 -5.15 -4.25 8.03
CA ALA A 114 -5.63 -2.87 7.85
C ALA A 114 -4.65 -2.07 6.98
N GLN A 115 -5.14 -0.98 6.40
CA GLN A 115 -4.44 -0.19 5.40
C GLN A 115 -4.03 1.19 5.94
N GLY A 116 -2.89 1.68 5.47
CA GLY A 116 -2.53 3.10 5.53
C GLY A 116 -2.21 3.62 6.92
N SER A 117 -3.09 4.41 7.53
CA SER A 117 -2.85 5.13 8.79
C SER A 117 -3.33 4.41 10.06
N GLU A 118 -3.66 3.12 9.97
CA GLU A 118 -4.18 2.32 11.09
C GLU A 118 -3.06 1.86 12.07
N TYR A 119 -2.27 2.84 12.55
CA TYR A 119 -1.17 2.58 13.48
C TYR A 119 -1.64 1.78 14.71
N GLY A 120 -0.86 0.74 15.06
CA GLY A 120 -1.21 -0.15 16.17
C GLY A 120 -2.19 -1.28 15.84
N PHE A 121 -2.66 -1.38 14.58
CA PHE A 121 -3.53 -2.48 14.17
C PHE A 121 -2.85 -3.84 14.30
N GLY A 122 -1.58 -3.93 13.92
CA GLY A 122 -0.79 -5.16 13.98
C GLY A 122 0.66 -4.92 13.59
N LYS A 123 1.41 -6.00 13.34
CA LYS A 123 2.79 -5.91 12.85
C LYS A 123 2.78 -5.18 11.50
N MET A 124 3.63 -4.18 11.36
CA MET A 124 3.79 -3.47 10.09
C MET A 124 4.36 -4.38 9.02
N TYR A 125 3.85 -4.22 7.80
CA TYR A 125 4.27 -5.03 6.67
C TYR A 125 4.35 -4.24 5.37
N ALA A 126 5.44 -4.48 4.62
CA ALA A 126 5.63 -4.06 3.25
C ALA A 126 6.37 -5.16 2.47
N ARG A 127 5.78 -5.60 1.36
CA ARG A 127 6.35 -6.64 0.49
C ARG A 127 7.77 -6.32 0.06
N GLY A 128 8.68 -7.30 0.28
CA GLY A 128 10.10 -7.21 -0.07
C GLY A 128 10.92 -6.33 0.86
N ILE A 129 10.32 -5.81 1.92
CA ILE A 129 11.04 -5.12 3.00
C ILE A 129 11.26 -6.07 4.17
N ASN A 130 10.17 -6.62 4.72
CA ASN A 130 10.21 -7.42 5.93
C ASN A 130 9.40 -8.74 5.83
N ASP A 131 9.40 -9.37 4.67
CA ASP A 131 8.70 -10.66 4.47
C ASP A 131 9.16 -11.71 5.49
N ASP A 132 10.46 -11.73 5.78
CA ASP A 132 11.09 -12.70 6.71
C ASP A 132 10.75 -12.45 8.19
N ALA A 133 10.18 -11.28 8.52
CA ALA A 133 9.75 -10.98 9.88
C ALA A 133 8.36 -11.55 10.23
N LEU A 134 7.65 -12.09 9.25
CA LEU A 134 6.32 -12.65 9.46
C LEU A 134 6.38 -14.05 10.08
N ILE A 135 5.69 -14.25 11.20
CA ILE A 135 5.65 -15.52 11.92
C ILE A 135 4.24 -16.11 11.86
N ARG A 136 4.11 -17.25 11.17
CA ARG A 136 2.82 -17.93 10.99
C ARG A 136 2.24 -18.34 12.34
N ASN A 137 0.92 -18.15 12.50
CA ASN A 137 0.13 -18.39 13.71
C ASN A 137 0.40 -17.42 14.88
N GLU A 138 1.37 -16.51 14.78
CA GLU A 138 1.59 -15.44 15.75
C GLU A 138 1.07 -14.10 15.22
N ASP A 139 1.42 -13.76 13.98
CA ASP A 139 1.04 -12.51 13.34
C ASP A 139 -0.38 -12.57 12.76
N LYS A 140 -1.38 -12.61 13.65
CA LYS A 140 -2.79 -12.63 13.25
C LYS A 140 -3.27 -11.30 12.68
N PHE A 141 -2.64 -10.19 13.05
CA PHE A 141 -2.97 -8.83 12.62
C PHE A 141 -1.78 -8.18 11.93
N LEU A 142 -1.96 -7.69 10.69
CA LEU A 142 -0.95 -6.97 9.95
C LEU A 142 -1.42 -5.56 9.58
N HIS A 143 -0.51 -4.59 9.70
CA HIS A 143 -0.71 -3.24 9.24
C HIS A 143 0.07 -3.05 7.93
N ILE A 144 -0.63 -2.99 6.80
CA ILE A 144 -0.04 -2.64 5.51
C ILE A 144 0.29 -1.16 5.53
N VAL A 145 1.56 -0.82 5.49
CA VAL A 145 2.01 0.56 5.67
C VAL A 145 1.54 1.50 4.55
N SER A 146 1.59 2.80 4.78
CA SER A 146 1.10 3.80 3.83
C SER A 146 1.94 3.84 2.54
N CYS A 147 1.38 4.42 1.47
CA CYS A 147 2.06 4.53 0.19
C CYS A 147 3.39 5.29 0.25
N ASN A 148 3.48 6.35 1.05
CA ASN A 148 4.75 7.07 1.25
C ASN A 148 5.73 6.27 2.10
N THR A 149 5.26 5.53 3.08
CA THR A 149 6.09 4.63 3.89
C THR A 149 6.70 3.53 3.02
N HIS A 150 5.93 2.94 2.07
CA HIS A 150 6.48 2.01 1.07
C HIS A 150 7.60 2.65 0.25
N ASN A 151 7.38 3.89 -0.23
CA ASN A 151 8.39 4.59 -1.03
C ASN A 151 9.67 4.84 -0.21
N ILE A 152 9.56 5.35 1.00
CA ILE A 152 10.71 5.54 1.92
C ILE A 152 11.44 4.20 2.14
N ALA A 153 10.71 3.17 2.50
CA ALA A 153 11.27 1.88 2.86
C ALA A 153 12.00 1.21 1.68
N VAL A 154 11.42 1.24 0.48
CA VAL A 154 12.07 0.63 -0.69
C VAL A 154 13.30 1.40 -1.14
N LEU A 155 13.32 2.75 -1.00
CA LEU A 155 14.51 3.56 -1.29
C LEU A 155 15.64 3.23 -0.33
N ILE A 156 15.38 3.12 0.98
CA ILE A 156 16.36 2.70 1.97
C ILE A 156 16.89 1.31 1.64
N LYS A 157 15.98 0.34 1.42
CA LYS A 157 16.35 -1.05 1.11
C LYS A 157 17.18 -1.17 -0.17
N ALA A 158 16.84 -0.41 -1.21
CA ALA A 158 17.51 -0.47 -2.49
C ALA A 158 18.87 0.27 -2.51
N LEU A 159 18.95 1.43 -1.85
CA LEU A 159 20.08 2.35 -2.01
C LEU A 159 21.06 2.32 -0.84
N ALA A 160 20.60 1.97 0.37
CA ALA A 160 21.40 2.07 1.60
C ALA A 160 21.61 0.71 2.31
N MET A 161 21.11 -0.40 1.74
CA MET A 161 21.32 -1.73 2.32
C MET A 161 21.90 -2.69 1.29
N ASP A 162 22.79 -3.55 1.72
CA ASP A 162 23.33 -4.62 0.88
C ASP A 162 22.42 -5.86 0.85
N PRO A 163 22.56 -6.74 -0.14
CA PRO A 163 21.73 -7.94 -0.25
C PRO A 163 21.82 -8.89 0.96
N ASP A 164 22.91 -8.84 1.72
CA ASP A 164 23.11 -9.63 2.94
C ASP A 164 22.43 -9.01 4.18
N GLY A 165 21.78 -7.85 4.01
CA GLY A 165 21.10 -7.13 5.07
C GLY A 165 21.98 -6.06 5.76
N THR A 166 23.25 -5.92 5.42
CA THR A 166 24.08 -4.86 6.01
C THR A 166 23.51 -3.48 5.66
N SER A 167 23.21 -2.67 6.68
CA SER A 167 22.75 -1.29 6.50
C SER A 167 23.92 -0.33 6.53
N HIS A 168 24.01 0.50 5.52
CA HIS A 168 25.00 1.59 5.42
C HIS A 168 24.37 2.97 5.69
N LEU A 169 23.08 3.01 6.08
CA LEU A 169 22.38 4.27 6.32
C LEU A 169 22.85 4.93 7.63
N GLU A 170 23.55 6.04 7.56
CA GLU A 170 23.83 6.91 8.71
C GLU A 170 22.66 7.84 9.02
N ASN A 171 22.05 8.41 7.96
CA ASN A 171 20.95 9.37 8.10
C ASN A 171 20.09 9.43 6.84
N GLY A 172 18.76 9.37 7.01
CA GLY A 172 17.78 9.53 5.92
C GLY A 172 16.86 10.73 6.16
N ARG A 173 16.77 11.62 5.17
CA ARG A 173 15.85 12.78 5.19
C ARG A 173 14.89 12.73 4.03
N PHE A 174 13.60 12.89 4.33
CA PHE A 174 12.53 12.78 3.35
C PHE A 174 11.59 13.98 3.41
N LEU A 175 11.22 14.51 2.24
CA LEU A 175 10.15 15.49 2.11
C LEU A 175 9.03 14.91 1.26
N CYS A 176 7.91 14.62 1.91
CA CYS A 176 6.71 14.10 1.26
C CYS A 176 5.85 15.27 0.73
N MET A 177 5.83 15.45 -0.58
CA MET A 177 4.96 16.40 -1.27
C MET A 177 3.66 15.69 -1.64
N ARG A 178 2.63 15.88 -0.80
CA ARG A 178 1.37 15.15 -0.90
C ARG A 178 0.41 15.84 -1.85
N ARG A 179 -0.32 15.06 -2.65
CA ARG A 179 -1.46 15.57 -3.43
C ARG A 179 -2.57 16.09 -2.51
N ALA A 180 -3.47 16.92 -3.06
CA ALA A 180 -4.56 17.54 -2.33
C ALA A 180 -5.50 16.51 -1.69
N ASN A 181 -6.04 15.59 -2.48
CA ASN A 181 -6.98 14.57 -2.05
C ASN A 181 -6.69 13.24 -2.78
N ASP A 182 -7.27 12.16 -2.32
CA ASP A 182 -7.33 10.93 -3.09
C ASP A 182 -8.18 11.11 -4.35
N ILE A 183 -7.89 10.37 -5.42
CA ILE A 183 -8.53 10.59 -6.73
C ILE A 183 -10.04 10.42 -6.67
N SER A 184 -10.54 9.58 -5.76
CA SER A 184 -11.97 9.35 -5.54
C SER A 184 -12.62 10.35 -4.59
N GLN A 185 -11.88 11.36 -4.09
CA GLN A 185 -12.35 12.34 -3.11
C GLN A 185 -12.25 13.75 -3.70
N ASP A 186 -13.23 14.58 -3.40
CA ASP A 186 -13.30 15.99 -3.76
C ASP A 186 -13.45 16.92 -2.55
N ASP A 187 -12.93 16.47 -1.41
CA ASP A 187 -13.01 17.19 -0.14
C ASP A 187 -12.06 18.39 -0.11
N GLY A 188 -12.63 19.57 -0.04
CA GLY A 188 -11.93 20.80 0.29
C GLY A 188 -11.00 21.34 -0.80
N PHE A 189 -11.06 22.64 -0.98
CA PHE A 189 -10.16 23.39 -1.87
C PHE A 189 -8.88 23.78 -1.12
N ILE A 190 -7.72 23.44 -1.69
CA ILE A 190 -6.42 23.87 -1.21
C ILE A 190 -5.89 24.96 -2.14
N ALA A 191 -5.96 26.21 -1.65
CA ALA A 191 -5.58 27.38 -2.45
C ALA A 191 -4.06 27.47 -2.72
N SER A 192 -3.24 26.97 -1.77
CA SER A 192 -1.78 27.02 -1.83
C SER A 192 -1.19 25.85 -1.06
N PRO A 193 0.11 25.53 -1.24
CA PRO A 193 0.79 24.51 -0.45
C PRO A 193 0.64 24.75 1.06
N VAL A 194 0.36 23.68 1.82
CA VAL A 194 0.22 23.72 3.28
C VAL A 194 1.27 22.80 3.90
N VAL A 195 2.15 23.35 4.73
CA VAL A 195 3.15 22.56 5.46
C VAL A 195 2.49 21.76 6.58
N GLY A 196 2.88 20.49 6.74
CA GLY A 196 2.49 19.67 7.87
C GLY A 196 3.29 20.01 9.12
N GLY A 197 2.63 20.03 10.28
CA GLY A 197 3.35 20.06 11.56
C GLY A 197 4.12 18.76 11.79
N HIS A 198 5.18 18.81 12.61
CA HIS A 198 5.82 17.61 13.10
C HIS A 198 5.01 17.03 14.27
N GLU A 199 4.75 15.73 14.22
CA GLU A 199 3.99 14.99 15.23
C GLU A 199 4.93 14.37 16.27
N ASP A 200 6.21 14.24 15.92
CA ASP A 200 7.26 13.61 16.70
C ASP A 200 8.62 14.30 16.47
N ASP A 201 9.36 14.54 17.56
CA ASP A 201 10.66 15.24 17.49
C ASP A 201 11.74 14.41 16.78
N ARG A 202 11.70 13.08 16.87
CA ARG A 202 12.67 12.18 16.25
C ARG A 202 12.36 11.98 14.77
N PHE A 203 11.11 11.68 14.43
CA PHE A 203 10.72 11.25 13.09
C PHE A 203 10.07 12.34 12.25
N GLY A 204 9.61 13.43 12.86
CA GLY A 204 8.87 14.51 12.20
C GLY A 204 7.44 14.11 11.88
N THR A 205 7.20 13.34 10.81
CA THR A 205 5.86 12.84 10.47
C THR A 205 5.77 11.32 10.63
N HIS A 206 4.54 10.82 10.70
CA HIS A 206 4.28 9.38 10.78
C HIS A 206 4.93 8.55 9.67
N HIS A 207 5.24 9.13 8.50
CA HIS A 207 5.86 8.38 7.40
C HIS A 207 7.24 7.82 7.75
N ALA A 208 8.10 8.62 8.41
CA ALA A 208 9.40 8.13 8.88
C ALA A 208 9.25 7.23 10.11
N ARG A 209 8.34 7.56 11.04
CA ARG A 209 8.04 6.70 12.20
C ARG A 209 7.61 5.30 11.74
N ASP A 210 6.64 5.22 10.84
CA ASP A 210 6.11 3.94 10.35
C ASP A 210 7.17 3.18 9.52
N ALA A 211 8.05 3.88 8.78
CA ALA A 211 9.17 3.25 8.11
C ALA A 211 10.20 2.72 9.12
N HIS A 212 10.52 3.48 10.17
CA HIS A 212 11.40 3.02 11.25
C HIS A 212 10.82 1.77 11.93
N ASP A 213 9.54 1.80 12.33
CA ASP A 213 8.89 0.68 13.00
C ASP A 213 8.80 -0.56 12.09
N LEU A 214 8.65 -0.36 10.77
CA LEU A 214 8.73 -1.44 9.79
C LEU A 214 10.11 -2.11 9.82
N PHE A 215 11.21 -1.31 9.80
CA PHE A 215 12.56 -1.85 9.86
C PHE A 215 12.94 -2.42 11.23
N THR A 216 12.32 -1.94 12.31
CA THR A 216 12.49 -2.51 13.67
C THR A 216 12.01 -3.97 13.73
N THR A 217 11.08 -4.39 12.89
CA THR A 217 10.70 -5.81 12.78
C THR A 217 11.85 -6.72 12.29
N LEU A 218 12.92 -6.13 11.77
CA LEU A 218 14.16 -6.76 11.30
C LEU A 218 15.38 -6.35 12.16
N ASP A 219 15.15 -5.82 13.37
CA ASP A 219 16.16 -5.38 14.30
C ASP A 219 17.02 -4.18 13.85
N TYR A 220 16.54 -3.35 12.89
CA TYR A 220 17.24 -2.11 12.52
C TYR A 220 16.66 -0.90 13.28
N ASP A 221 17.55 -0.09 13.86
CA ASP A 221 17.23 1.22 14.46
C ASP A 221 17.72 2.34 13.51
N LEU A 222 16.88 2.73 12.54
CA LEU A 222 17.26 3.68 11.51
C LEU A 222 17.15 5.14 11.98
N ASN A 223 18.18 5.94 11.68
CA ASN A 223 18.14 7.39 11.87
C ASN A 223 17.48 8.05 10.67
N ILE A 224 16.18 8.21 10.69
CA ILE A 224 15.38 8.77 9.60
C ILE A 224 14.43 9.85 10.09
N HIS A 225 14.14 10.82 9.23
CA HIS A 225 13.22 11.91 9.52
C HIS A 225 12.45 12.30 8.26
N SER A 226 11.17 12.61 8.40
CA SER A 226 10.36 13.10 7.30
C SER A 226 9.61 14.38 7.66
N SER A 227 9.46 15.24 6.65
CA SER A 227 8.53 16.37 6.65
C SER A 227 7.50 16.19 5.56
N ALA A 228 6.38 16.88 5.65
CA ALA A 228 5.33 16.79 4.65
C ALA A 228 4.79 18.16 4.26
N ILE A 229 4.42 18.30 3.00
CA ILE A 229 3.72 19.45 2.47
C ILE A 229 2.54 18.95 1.62
N LYS A 230 1.35 19.46 1.87
CA LYS A 230 0.17 19.19 1.06
C LYS A 230 0.08 20.23 -0.06
N LEU A 231 0.04 19.76 -1.30
CA LEU A 231 -0.01 20.60 -2.49
C LEU A 231 -1.45 20.74 -3.00
N ASN A 232 -1.67 21.72 -3.86
CA ASN A 232 -2.94 21.93 -4.55
C ASN A 232 -3.06 21.15 -5.88
N THR A 233 -2.19 20.15 -6.09
CA THR A 233 -2.23 19.23 -7.23
C THR A 233 -2.91 17.93 -6.87
N GLN A 234 -3.42 17.18 -7.86
CA GLN A 234 -4.27 16.02 -7.62
C GLN A 234 -3.66 14.69 -8.08
N TYR A 235 -2.51 14.72 -8.78
CA TYR A 235 -1.90 13.49 -9.27
C TYR A 235 -1.08 12.76 -8.19
N MET A 236 0.04 12.17 -8.51
CA MET A 236 0.83 11.37 -7.57
C MET A 236 1.51 12.22 -6.49
N HIS A 237 1.78 11.65 -5.33
CA HIS A 237 2.75 12.23 -4.40
C HIS A 237 4.14 12.23 -5.02
N SER A 238 4.93 13.22 -4.67
CA SER A 238 6.37 13.24 -4.94
C SER A 238 7.13 13.20 -3.63
N LEU A 239 8.28 12.56 -3.61
CA LEU A 239 9.15 12.43 -2.46
C LEU A 239 10.55 12.94 -2.85
N HIS A 240 11.08 13.92 -2.13
CA HIS A 240 12.51 14.20 -2.14
C HIS A 240 13.18 13.38 -1.05
N PHE A 241 14.34 12.81 -1.35
CA PHE A 241 15.13 12.06 -0.38
C PHE A 241 16.59 12.48 -0.41
N ALA A 242 17.22 12.40 0.77
CA ALA A 242 18.66 12.48 0.97
C ALA A 242 19.07 11.34 1.92
N LEU A 243 19.98 10.47 1.47
CA LEU A 243 20.47 9.32 2.22
C LEU A 243 21.98 9.46 2.38
N SER A 244 22.44 9.72 3.60
CA SER A 244 23.86 9.73 3.93
C SER A 244 24.28 8.32 4.34
N LEU A 245 25.37 7.83 3.74
CA LEU A 245 25.91 6.49 3.96
C LEU A 245 27.24 6.56 4.73
N ASP A 246 27.57 5.50 5.44
CA ASP A 246 28.84 5.30 6.14
C ASP A 246 30.00 4.89 5.20
N ARG A 247 29.74 4.85 3.89
CA ARG A 247 30.69 4.52 2.84
C ARG A 247 30.53 5.38 1.59
N GLU A 248 31.55 5.41 0.76
CA GLU A 248 31.46 6.01 -0.56
C GLU A 248 30.54 5.18 -1.48
N ILE A 249 29.86 5.89 -2.38
CA ILE A 249 29.02 5.32 -3.43
C ILE A 249 29.13 6.19 -4.69
N ASP A 250 29.01 5.59 -5.86
CA ASP A 250 28.97 6.30 -7.13
C ASP A 250 27.64 6.12 -7.88
N MET A 251 27.49 6.87 -8.96
CA MET A 251 26.25 6.84 -9.75
C MET A 251 26.03 5.53 -10.50
N ASP A 252 27.08 4.80 -10.83
CA ASP A 252 26.96 3.53 -11.56
C ASP A 252 26.42 2.45 -10.60
N GLU A 253 26.92 2.41 -9.36
CA GLU A 253 26.40 1.53 -8.32
C GLU A 253 24.93 1.85 -8.00
N ILE A 254 24.55 3.13 -7.90
CA ILE A 254 23.17 3.55 -7.67
C ILE A 254 22.24 3.03 -8.78
N ARG A 255 22.63 3.19 -10.05
CA ARG A 255 21.87 2.70 -11.18
C ARG A 255 21.72 1.18 -11.18
N ASP A 256 22.79 0.47 -10.88
CA ASP A 256 22.78 -0.99 -10.78
C ASP A 256 21.87 -1.48 -9.63
N ARG A 257 21.92 -0.83 -8.47
CA ARG A 257 21.04 -1.14 -7.33
C ARG A 257 19.55 -0.92 -7.68
N LEU A 258 19.22 0.18 -8.33
CA LEU A 258 17.85 0.46 -8.78
C LEU A 258 17.38 -0.57 -9.82
N LYS A 259 18.19 -0.88 -10.82
CA LYS A 259 17.88 -1.84 -11.87
C LYS A 259 17.66 -3.25 -11.34
N ASN A 260 18.39 -3.65 -10.31
CA ASN A 260 18.27 -4.99 -9.70
C ASN A 260 17.10 -5.09 -8.70
N ASN A 261 16.39 -3.99 -8.43
CA ASN A 261 15.23 -4.01 -7.53
C ASN A 261 13.90 -3.96 -8.32
N THR A 262 13.26 -5.11 -8.46
CA THR A 262 12.01 -5.25 -9.24
C THR A 262 10.81 -4.45 -8.69
N ARG A 263 10.92 -3.88 -7.49
CA ARG A 263 9.87 -3.05 -6.88
C ARG A 263 10.09 -1.55 -7.04
N VAL A 264 11.23 -1.16 -7.63
CA VAL A 264 11.52 0.23 -7.97
C VAL A 264 11.50 0.37 -9.47
N ALA A 265 10.67 1.25 -9.98
CA ALA A 265 10.75 1.71 -11.36
C ALA A 265 11.63 2.95 -11.45
N THR A 266 12.27 3.14 -12.59
CA THR A 266 13.00 4.38 -12.91
C THR A 266 12.26 5.17 -13.98
N THR A 267 12.56 6.46 -14.11
CA THR A 267 11.96 7.29 -15.17
C THR A 267 12.85 8.48 -15.53
N HIS A 268 12.85 8.85 -16.83
CA HIS A 268 13.38 10.12 -17.31
C HIS A 268 12.32 11.25 -17.30
N LYS A 269 11.06 10.92 -16.95
CA LYS A 269 9.98 11.92 -16.79
C LYS A 269 10.18 12.70 -15.49
N LYS A 270 9.93 14.02 -15.55
CA LYS A 270 10.07 14.92 -14.39
C LYS A 270 8.72 15.39 -13.85
N SER A 271 7.62 14.94 -14.43
CA SER A 271 6.27 15.35 -14.06
C SER A 271 5.47 14.18 -13.53
N ALA A 272 4.90 14.32 -12.33
CA ALA A 272 3.95 13.38 -11.77
C ALA A 272 2.77 13.09 -12.70
N ASN A 273 2.33 14.09 -13.49
CA ASN A 273 1.29 13.95 -14.49
C ASN A 273 1.67 12.95 -15.59
N GLN A 274 2.92 12.96 -16.07
CA GLN A 274 3.39 12.02 -17.10
C GLN A 274 3.51 10.59 -16.57
N VAL A 275 3.97 10.42 -15.33
CA VAL A 275 4.04 9.11 -14.67
C VAL A 275 2.63 8.57 -14.40
N PHE A 276 1.73 9.42 -13.92
CA PHE A 276 0.32 9.06 -13.74
C PHE A 276 -0.34 8.66 -15.07
N SER A 277 -0.08 9.38 -16.16
CA SER A 277 -0.60 9.05 -17.49
C SER A 277 -0.11 7.68 -17.97
N PHE A 278 1.15 7.34 -17.73
CA PHE A 278 1.66 6.01 -18.03
C PHE A 278 0.92 4.94 -17.20
N GLY A 279 0.74 5.17 -15.91
CA GLY A 279 -0.03 4.26 -15.04
C GLY A 279 -1.47 4.05 -15.52
N ARG A 280 -2.13 5.12 -16.00
CA ARG A 280 -3.48 5.05 -16.57
C ARG A 280 -3.54 4.09 -17.77
N ASP A 281 -2.53 4.14 -18.65
CA ASP A 281 -2.53 3.41 -19.90
C ASP A 281 -1.98 1.97 -19.78
N HIS A 282 -1.10 1.71 -18.82
CA HIS A 282 -0.35 0.46 -18.71
C HIS A 282 -0.51 -0.27 -17.36
N GLY A 283 -0.94 0.43 -16.33
CA GLY A 283 -1.12 -0.12 -14.98
C GLY A 283 -2.48 -0.81 -14.79
N TYR A 284 -2.66 -1.38 -13.62
CA TYR A 284 -3.94 -1.96 -13.23
C TYR A 284 -4.97 -0.86 -12.93
N TYR A 285 -5.86 -0.58 -13.86
CA TYR A 285 -6.80 0.55 -13.77
C TYR A 285 -6.12 1.84 -13.29
N GLY A 286 -5.00 2.18 -13.91
CA GLY A 286 -4.21 3.37 -13.60
C GLY A 286 -3.17 3.22 -12.49
N ARG A 287 -3.04 2.05 -11.89
CA ARG A 287 -2.15 1.79 -10.75
C ARG A 287 -0.90 1.05 -11.17
N LEU A 288 0.25 1.62 -10.82
CA LEU A 288 1.56 0.97 -10.88
C LEU A 288 1.79 0.24 -9.56
N MET A 289 2.24 -1.01 -9.60
CA MET A 289 2.48 -1.79 -8.38
C MET A 289 3.91 -1.63 -7.84
N SER A 290 4.78 -0.88 -8.55
CA SER A 290 6.09 -0.49 -8.02
C SER A 290 5.94 0.30 -6.72
N GLN A 291 6.87 0.16 -5.81
CA GLN A 291 6.82 0.86 -4.51
C GLN A 291 7.33 2.29 -4.62
N ALA A 292 8.25 2.55 -5.56
CA ALA A 292 8.74 3.88 -5.90
C ALA A 292 8.95 3.98 -7.42
N VAL A 293 8.91 5.21 -7.94
CA VAL A 293 9.34 5.56 -9.30
C VAL A 293 10.41 6.64 -9.18
N VAL A 294 11.68 6.30 -9.39
CA VAL A 294 12.82 7.20 -9.19
C VAL A 294 13.08 8.02 -10.45
N ALA A 295 13.13 9.34 -10.31
CA ALA A 295 13.42 10.27 -11.42
C ALA A 295 14.94 10.37 -11.62
N LEU A 296 15.47 9.66 -12.63
CA LEU A 296 16.92 9.52 -12.89
C LEU A 296 17.64 10.84 -13.08
N GLU A 297 16.99 11.81 -13.72
CA GLU A 297 17.59 13.14 -13.96
C GLU A 297 17.80 13.98 -12.69
N THR A 298 17.30 13.52 -11.56
CA THR A 298 17.41 14.22 -10.26
C THR A 298 18.41 13.57 -9.32
N LEU A 299 18.93 12.40 -9.69
CA LEU A 299 19.90 11.68 -8.86
C LEU A 299 21.26 12.36 -8.88
N ALA A 300 21.86 12.51 -7.71
CA ALA A 300 23.22 12.96 -7.55
C ALA A 300 23.84 12.34 -6.31
N VAL A 301 25.17 12.18 -6.34
CA VAL A 301 25.99 11.87 -5.17
C VAL A 301 26.67 13.16 -4.73
N ARG A 302 26.51 13.51 -3.46
CA ARG A 302 27.15 14.65 -2.82
C ARG A 302 28.20 14.14 -1.82
N ASP A 303 29.29 14.85 -1.73
CA ASP A 303 30.39 14.56 -0.78
C ASP A 303 30.89 13.09 -0.80
N GLY A 304 30.60 12.36 -1.89
CA GLY A 304 31.00 10.95 -2.11
C GLY A 304 30.13 9.91 -1.42
N ASN A 305 29.22 10.30 -0.52
CA ASN A 305 28.43 9.35 0.28
C ASN A 305 26.98 9.76 0.53
N GLU A 306 26.51 10.92 0.05
CA GLU A 306 25.11 11.32 0.19
C GLU A 306 24.39 11.18 -1.16
N ILE A 307 23.38 10.31 -1.21
CA ILE A 307 22.51 10.12 -2.37
C ILE A 307 21.32 11.07 -2.25
N VAL A 308 21.11 11.93 -3.24
CA VAL A 308 19.94 12.81 -3.29
C VAL A 308 19.14 12.59 -4.55
N GLY A 309 17.81 12.76 -4.47
CA GLY A 309 16.95 12.63 -5.63
C GLY A 309 15.49 12.82 -5.34
N PHE A 310 14.68 12.64 -6.38
CA PHE A 310 13.22 12.62 -6.29
C PHE A 310 12.66 11.28 -6.75
N SER A 311 11.59 10.87 -6.12
CA SER A 311 10.76 9.75 -6.56
C SER A 311 9.29 10.14 -6.57
N PHE A 312 8.51 9.45 -7.37
CA PHE A 312 7.05 9.51 -7.34
C PHE A 312 6.52 8.29 -6.62
N THR A 313 5.44 8.48 -5.84
CA THR A 313 4.80 7.40 -5.09
C THR A 313 3.64 6.84 -5.90
N PRO A 314 3.70 5.57 -6.36
CA PRO A 314 2.60 4.91 -7.06
C PRO A 314 1.45 4.62 -6.08
N GLN A 315 0.69 5.65 -5.75
CA GLN A 315 -0.43 5.52 -4.82
C GLN A 315 -1.45 4.52 -5.31
N ASP A 316 -2.06 3.84 -4.35
CA ASP A 316 -3.03 2.77 -4.48
C ASP A 316 -2.46 1.48 -5.11
N GLY A 317 -1.34 1.54 -5.82
CA GLY A 317 -0.69 0.36 -6.41
C GLY A 317 0.27 -0.34 -5.46
N ASN A 318 1.16 0.41 -4.80
CA ASN A 318 2.13 -0.18 -3.87
C ASN A 318 1.49 -0.85 -2.64
N PRO A 319 0.43 -0.33 -1.99
CA PRO A 319 -0.27 -1.07 -0.94
C PRO A 319 -0.98 -2.31 -1.47
N LEU A 320 -1.52 -2.29 -2.72
CA LEU A 320 -2.14 -3.47 -3.30
C LEU A 320 -1.16 -4.63 -3.42
N LEU A 321 0.06 -4.39 -3.87
CA LEU A 321 1.11 -5.41 -3.95
C LEU A 321 1.34 -6.07 -2.59
N SER A 322 1.53 -5.27 -1.54
CA SER A 322 1.77 -5.77 -0.18
C SER A 322 0.54 -6.48 0.41
N THR A 323 -0.65 -5.98 0.12
CA THR A 323 -1.90 -6.60 0.57
C THR A 323 -2.11 -7.99 -0.05
N ILE A 324 -1.86 -8.14 -1.36
CA ILE A 324 -1.95 -9.44 -2.03
C ILE A 324 -0.90 -10.39 -1.47
N ALA A 325 0.34 -9.94 -1.27
CA ALA A 325 1.39 -10.76 -0.69
C ALA A 325 1.03 -11.26 0.72
N ALA A 326 0.57 -10.37 1.60
CA ALA A 326 0.15 -10.73 2.96
C ALA A 326 -1.06 -11.67 2.96
N MET A 327 -2.03 -11.45 2.09
CA MET A 327 -3.18 -12.35 1.93
C MET A 327 -2.73 -13.76 1.52
N LEU A 328 -1.86 -13.87 0.52
CA LEU A 328 -1.33 -15.15 0.06
C LEU A 328 -0.49 -15.83 1.14
N TRP A 329 0.30 -15.05 1.89
CA TRP A 329 1.06 -15.58 3.03
C TRP A 329 0.14 -16.20 4.11
N TYR A 330 -1.02 -15.60 4.38
CA TYR A 330 -2.01 -16.18 5.27
C TYR A 330 -2.64 -17.46 4.71
N LEU A 331 -2.96 -17.46 3.41
CA LEU A 331 -3.63 -18.61 2.78
C LEU A 331 -2.68 -19.77 2.55
N ASP A 332 -1.53 -19.50 1.92
CA ASP A 332 -0.55 -20.52 1.54
C ASP A 332 0.82 -19.87 1.25
N PRO A 333 1.70 -19.74 2.25
CA PRO A 333 2.99 -19.07 2.10
C PRO A 333 3.94 -19.79 1.14
N GLU A 334 3.80 -21.11 0.95
CA GLU A 334 4.70 -21.88 0.09
C GLU A 334 4.49 -21.57 -1.41
N THR A 335 3.28 -21.20 -1.79
CA THR A 335 2.94 -20.83 -3.18
C THR A 335 2.81 -19.32 -3.41
N MET A 336 3.10 -18.49 -2.39
CA MET A 336 2.91 -17.04 -2.45
C MET A 336 3.64 -16.41 -3.64
N ASP A 337 4.91 -16.70 -3.82
CA ASP A 337 5.73 -16.09 -4.89
C ASP A 337 5.25 -16.48 -6.29
N ASP A 338 4.90 -17.76 -6.49
CA ASP A 338 4.36 -18.24 -7.77
C ASP A 338 3.02 -17.55 -8.10
N ARG A 339 2.16 -17.37 -7.10
CA ARG A 339 0.87 -16.70 -7.27
C ARG A 339 0.99 -15.18 -7.43
N MET A 340 2.08 -14.58 -6.96
CA MET A 340 2.38 -13.15 -7.19
C MET A 340 2.79 -12.85 -8.64
N ASP A 341 3.21 -13.85 -9.42
CA ASP A 341 3.72 -13.68 -10.79
C ASP A 341 2.76 -12.94 -11.71
N ILE A 342 1.45 -13.12 -11.55
CA ILE A 342 0.44 -12.42 -12.36
C ILE A 342 0.51 -10.90 -12.22
N LEU A 343 1.09 -10.40 -11.12
CA LEU A 343 1.24 -8.97 -10.86
C LEU A 343 2.50 -8.37 -11.50
N ARG A 344 3.45 -9.20 -11.97
CA ARG A 344 4.69 -8.73 -12.61
C ARG A 344 4.45 -7.81 -13.80
N ARG A 345 3.37 -8.00 -14.54
CA ARG A 345 2.98 -7.13 -15.67
C ARG A 345 2.65 -5.68 -15.28
N TYR A 346 2.50 -5.40 -13.99
CA TYR A 346 2.24 -4.07 -13.44
C TYR A 346 3.45 -3.50 -12.67
N LEU A 347 4.58 -4.23 -12.71
CA LEU A 347 5.89 -3.81 -12.24
C LEU A 347 6.75 -3.47 -13.46
N PHE A 348 7.23 -2.26 -13.52
CA PHE A 348 7.98 -1.74 -14.65
C PHE A 348 9.41 -1.41 -14.20
N GLU A 349 10.40 -1.72 -15.05
CA GLU A 349 11.79 -1.32 -14.81
C GLU A 349 11.95 0.17 -15.12
N GLU A 350 11.31 0.64 -16.22
CA GLU A 350 11.33 2.03 -16.65
C GLU A 350 9.93 2.50 -17.07
N ILE A 351 9.61 3.76 -16.74
CA ILE A 351 8.32 4.41 -17.00
C ILE A 351 8.51 5.67 -17.85
#